data_572c045fa68d7251ca34ed43fb56be7e
#
_entry.id   572c045fa68d7251ca34ed43fb56be7e
#
_cell.length_a   1.000
_cell.length_b   1.000
_cell.length_c   1.000
_cell.angle_alpha   90.00
_cell.angle_beta   90.00
_cell.angle_gamma   90.00
#
_symmetry.space_group_name_H-M   'P 1'
#
loop_
_entity.id
_entity.type
_entity.pdbx_description
1 polymer ?
#
loop_
_entity_poly.entity_id
_entity_poly.type
_entity_poly.pdbx_seq_one_letter_code
_entity_poly.pdbx_strand_id
1 'polypeptide(L)'
;MKNSREKCDFLIVGSGASGAVIAARLSENPDHKVVLLEAGGNNNSLLLNLPGLGFAVANNPRFNWGFESEPTPTMNNRKLSWLQGRVLGGSSSINGMIYTHGHSKEYDFWRQMGCEGWASGDVLPYFKKIESNARGESEWHGGTGPVKVRQAEPNLPICDAFIQAAQDEGFPILADMNTDALEGFGFYDINSGGGVRMSAAKSYLSPLENRSNLHVYTNAYVLKVNIEDNKASGVEYLVNGQKETINVDGEIIISAGAIKSPQLLMLSGIGSEDELKKHNIPIKVISPKVGKTLQNHVCYRPQYLCSAPVSASRHLNPLNALKAGFEYLLHRTGPLAESYAVAGGFFRTDAGLETPDAQVVLLSALGPTKPGGAEFKIKDLIPREHGFGLTIYQGSPFSHGSVSLRSADPMDHPKINSGYFSDPRDMEVLKKAVKRMRNMMQQPAINKYISREIIPGNTVIDDSELEQEIRKNGATAYHQCGSCAMGGNQDSVLDPELRVRGVSGLRVADASVIPRIPNAALHAPSLMIGEKASAMIKGCD
;
A
#
# COMPACT_ATOMS: atom_id res chain seq x y z
N MET A 1 -1.25 -42.36 -5.99
CA MET A 1 -0.95 -41.61 -7.21
C MET A 1 -2.25 -41.02 -7.74
N LYS A 2 -2.57 -39.76 -7.42
CA LYS A 2 -3.63 -39.00 -8.11
C LYS A 2 -2.92 -37.93 -8.93
N ASN A 3 -2.41 -38.32 -10.11
CA ASN A 3 -1.95 -37.40 -11.15
C ASN A 3 -3.17 -36.86 -11.93
N SER A 4 -4.10 -36.19 -11.32
CA SER A 4 -4.96 -35.27 -12.05
C SER A 4 -4.29 -33.92 -12.02
N ARG A 5 -3.60 -33.54 -13.09
CA ARG A 5 -3.15 -32.16 -13.28
C ARG A 5 -4.40 -31.30 -13.17
N GLU A 6 -4.54 -30.58 -12.05
CA GLU A 6 -5.66 -29.69 -11.86
C GLU A 6 -5.60 -28.61 -12.94
N LYS A 7 -6.71 -28.39 -13.66
CA LYS A 7 -6.83 -27.37 -14.71
C LYS A 7 -7.80 -26.30 -14.27
N CYS A 8 -7.52 -25.04 -14.64
CA CYS A 8 -8.43 -23.91 -14.44
C CYS A 8 -8.40 -22.97 -15.66
N ASP A 9 -9.41 -22.13 -15.76
CA ASP A 9 -9.49 -21.10 -16.79
C ASP A 9 -8.66 -19.90 -16.40
N PHE A 10 -8.73 -19.48 -15.12
CA PHE A 10 -7.98 -18.35 -14.60
C PHE A 10 -7.23 -18.74 -13.32
N LEU A 11 -5.96 -18.35 -13.27
CA LEU A 11 -5.14 -18.54 -12.09
C LEU A 11 -4.58 -17.20 -11.64
N ILE A 12 -4.88 -16.84 -10.40
CA ILE A 12 -4.42 -15.60 -9.77
C ILE A 12 -3.33 -15.93 -8.74
N VAL A 13 -2.19 -15.25 -8.83
CA VAL A 13 -1.06 -15.41 -7.91
C VAL A 13 -0.99 -14.23 -6.95
N GLY A 14 -1.35 -14.45 -5.70
CA GLY A 14 -1.44 -13.45 -4.64
C GLY A 14 -2.86 -12.93 -4.43
N SER A 15 -3.29 -12.93 -3.18
CA SER A 15 -4.63 -12.51 -2.73
C SER A 15 -4.65 -11.07 -2.19
N GLY A 16 -3.68 -10.23 -2.60
CA GLY A 16 -3.63 -8.83 -2.21
C GLY A 16 -4.83 -8.03 -2.70
N ALA A 17 -4.77 -6.70 -2.60
CA ALA A 17 -5.87 -5.82 -2.96
C ALA A 17 -6.42 -6.13 -4.36
N SER A 18 -5.57 -6.18 -5.39
CA SER A 18 -6.00 -6.45 -6.77
C SER A 18 -6.40 -7.92 -6.98
N GLY A 19 -5.59 -8.87 -6.49
CA GLY A 19 -5.84 -10.30 -6.76
C GLY A 19 -7.14 -10.82 -6.13
N ALA A 20 -7.52 -10.34 -4.95
CA ALA A 20 -8.79 -10.67 -4.31
C ALA A 20 -9.98 -10.16 -5.15
N VAL A 21 -9.88 -8.95 -5.69
CA VAL A 21 -10.88 -8.36 -6.60
C VAL A 21 -11.02 -9.21 -7.87
N ILE A 22 -9.89 -9.50 -8.53
CA ILE A 22 -9.88 -10.26 -9.79
C ILE A 22 -10.50 -11.64 -9.60
N ALA A 23 -10.11 -12.36 -8.53
CA ALA A 23 -10.68 -13.67 -8.21
C ALA A 23 -12.20 -13.61 -8.00
N ALA A 24 -12.67 -12.60 -7.25
CA ALA A 24 -14.09 -12.39 -7.00
C ALA A 24 -14.86 -12.10 -8.30
N ARG A 25 -14.33 -11.21 -9.14
CA ARG A 25 -14.99 -10.77 -10.37
C ARG A 25 -14.99 -11.82 -11.47
N LEU A 26 -13.88 -12.54 -11.66
CA LEU A 26 -13.83 -13.59 -12.70
C LEU A 26 -14.71 -14.79 -12.34
N SER A 27 -14.85 -15.11 -11.05
CA SER A 27 -15.72 -16.18 -10.58
C SER A 27 -17.22 -15.83 -10.58
N GLU A 28 -17.62 -14.60 -10.95
CA GLU A 28 -19.04 -14.25 -11.18
C GLU A 28 -19.66 -15.07 -12.32
N ASN A 29 -18.87 -15.41 -13.34
CA ASN A 29 -19.30 -16.38 -14.35
C ASN A 29 -19.13 -17.81 -13.81
N PRO A 30 -20.22 -18.57 -13.61
CA PRO A 30 -20.16 -19.92 -13.05
C PRO A 30 -19.41 -20.93 -13.94
N ASP A 31 -19.26 -20.64 -15.22
CA ASP A 31 -18.56 -21.52 -16.19
C ASP A 31 -17.02 -21.36 -16.07
N HIS A 32 -16.53 -20.30 -15.42
CA HIS A 32 -15.10 -20.08 -15.21
C HIS A 32 -14.63 -20.79 -13.94
N LYS A 33 -13.69 -21.71 -14.07
CA LYS A 33 -12.95 -22.26 -12.92
C LYS A 33 -11.80 -21.34 -12.57
N VAL A 34 -11.90 -20.68 -11.41
CA VAL A 34 -10.94 -19.68 -10.91
C VAL A 34 -10.16 -20.24 -9.75
N VAL A 35 -8.82 -20.17 -9.82
CA VAL A 35 -7.91 -20.56 -8.74
C VAL A 35 -7.15 -19.34 -8.25
N LEU A 36 -7.09 -19.16 -6.93
CA LEU A 36 -6.32 -18.12 -6.25
C LEU A 36 -5.29 -18.76 -5.31
N LEU A 37 -4.01 -18.48 -5.54
CA LEU A 37 -2.90 -18.96 -4.71
C LEU A 37 -2.36 -17.84 -3.83
N GLU A 38 -2.34 -18.05 -2.50
CA GLU A 38 -1.81 -17.13 -1.50
C GLU A 38 -0.67 -17.78 -0.73
N ALA A 39 0.49 -17.11 -0.69
CA ALA A 39 1.67 -17.61 0.03
C ALA A 39 1.52 -17.59 1.56
N GLY A 40 0.71 -16.68 2.08
CA GLY A 40 0.39 -16.57 3.50
C GLY A 40 -0.76 -17.46 3.94
N GLY A 41 -1.05 -17.42 5.23
CA GLY A 41 -2.20 -18.10 5.83
C GLY A 41 -3.51 -17.33 5.66
N ASN A 42 -4.59 -17.86 6.26
CA ASN A 42 -5.90 -17.20 6.27
C ASN A 42 -5.90 -15.90 7.11
N ASN A 43 -6.96 -15.11 6.98
CA ASN A 43 -7.17 -13.84 7.70
C ASN A 43 -8.15 -13.94 8.87
N ASN A 44 -8.36 -15.12 9.44
CA ASN A 44 -9.35 -15.37 10.50
C ASN A 44 -8.90 -14.84 11.89
N SER A 45 -7.73 -14.22 11.99
CA SER A 45 -7.24 -13.64 13.24
C SER A 45 -8.06 -12.41 13.64
N LEU A 46 -8.54 -12.36 14.87
CA LEU A 46 -9.18 -11.17 15.44
C LEU A 46 -8.27 -9.95 15.35
N LEU A 47 -6.96 -10.12 15.53
CA LEU A 47 -5.98 -9.03 15.43
C LEU A 47 -6.00 -8.33 14.08
N LEU A 48 -6.18 -9.07 12.98
CA LEU A 48 -6.25 -8.52 11.62
C LEU A 48 -7.51 -7.67 11.42
N ASN A 49 -8.59 -7.99 12.13
CA ASN A 49 -9.88 -7.34 11.98
C ASN A 49 -10.03 -6.06 12.83
N LEU A 50 -9.16 -5.87 13.85
CA LEU A 50 -9.21 -4.72 14.75
C LEU A 50 -8.50 -3.50 14.16
N PRO A 51 -9.22 -2.42 13.79
CA PRO A 51 -8.62 -1.21 13.22
C PRO A 51 -7.51 -0.61 14.10
N GLY A 52 -7.74 -0.47 15.38
CA GLY A 52 -6.83 0.14 16.35
C GLY A 52 -5.51 -0.61 16.57
N LEU A 53 -5.40 -1.87 16.13
CA LEU A 53 -4.18 -2.67 16.25
C LEU A 53 -3.34 -2.74 14.96
N GLY A 54 -3.66 -1.94 13.95
CA GLY A 54 -3.01 -2.00 12.63
C GLY A 54 -1.48 -1.95 12.67
N PHE A 55 -0.91 -1.09 13.52
CA PHE A 55 0.55 -0.97 13.64
C PHE A 55 1.20 -2.23 14.26
N ALA A 56 0.57 -2.82 15.27
CA ALA A 56 1.06 -4.06 15.88
C ALA A 56 1.00 -5.23 14.91
N VAL A 57 -0.06 -5.30 14.12
CA VAL A 57 -0.27 -6.34 13.12
C VAL A 57 0.72 -6.22 11.96
N ALA A 58 0.98 -5.01 11.48
CA ALA A 58 1.91 -4.76 10.38
C ALA A 58 3.34 -5.24 10.67
N ASN A 59 3.77 -5.16 11.93
CA ASN A 59 5.09 -5.61 12.37
C ASN A 59 5.14 -7.08 12.84
N ASN A 60 4.02 -7.81 12.80
CA ASN A 60 3.99 -9.21 13.20
C ASN A 60 4.55 -10.10 12.07
N PRO A 61 5.65 -10.87 12.29
CA PRO A 61 6.28 -11.69 11.26
C PRO A 61 5.37 -12.81 10.72
N ARG A 62 4.30 -13.15 11.42
CA ARG A 62 3.30 -14.10 10.94
C ARG A 62 2.52 -13.59 9.73
N PHE A 63 2.34 -12.27 9.62
CA PHE A 63 1.48 -11.62 8.61
C PHE A 63 2.27 -10.75 7.63
N ASN A 64 3.59 -10.69 7.77
CA ASN A 64 4.47 -9.82 7.00
C ASN A 64 5.61 -10.64 6.37
N TRP A 65 6.01 -10.27 5.15
CA TRP A 65 7.14 -10.88 4.47
C TRP A 65 8.48 -10.61 5.15
N GLY A 66 8.62 -9.50 5.90
CA GLY A 66 9.87 -9.12 6.53
C GLY A 66 10.95 -8.66 5.56
N PHE A 67 10.56 -7.99 4.46
CA PHE A 67 11.55 -7.45 3.52
C PHE A 67 12.37 -6.34 4.12
N GLU A 68 13.64 -6.28 3.72
CA GLU A 68 14.56 -5.18 3.98
C GLU A 68 15.21 -4.70 2.67
N SER A 69 15.48 -3.40 2.57
CA SER A 69 16.26 -2.87 1.46
C SER A 69 17.73 -3.28 1.57
N GLU A 70 18.45 -3.24 0.45
CA GLU A 70 19.90 -3.14 0.47
C GLU A 70 20.30 -1.82 1.17
N PRO A 71 21.56 -1.68 1.64
CA PRO A 71 22.03 -0.41 2.20
C PRO A 71 21.76 0.75 1.24
N THR A 72 21.15 1.83 1.75
CA THR A 72 20.78 3.02 0.96
C THR A 72 21.85 4.10 1.17
N PRO A 73 22.77 4.35 0.22
CA PRO A 73 23.89 5.27 0.39
C PRO A 73 23.44 6.69 0.76
N THR A 74 22.40 7.19 0.11
CA THR A 74 21.80 8.52 0.36
C THR A 74 21.13 8.65 1.73
N MET A 75 20.96 7.56 2.47
CA MET A 75 20.40 7.50 3.82
C MET A 75 21.40 6.87 4.82
N ASN A 76 22.66 7.28 4.75
CA ASN A 76 23.73 6.83 5.64
C ASN A 76 23.94 5.31 5.64
N ASN A 77 23.80 4.67 4.49
CA ASN A 77 23.90 3.22 4.29
C ASN A 77 22.94 2.39 5.18
N ARG A 78 21.83 2.97 5.58
CA ARG A 78 20.81 2.26 6.36
C ARG A 78 20.06 1.25 5.50
N LYS A 79 19.72 0.13 6.11
CA LYS A 79 18.69 -0.78 5.61
C LYS A 79 17.33 -0.34 6.17
N LEU A 80 16.33 -0.37 5.33
CA LEU A 80 14.97 0.03 5.66
C LEU A 80 14.05 -1.20 5.63
N SER A 81 13.19 -1.33 6.63
CA SER A 81 12.16 -2.36 6.63
C SER A 81 11.06 -2.00 5.64
N TRP A 82 10.70 -2.94 4.76
CA TRP A 82 9.67 -2.79 3.73
C TRP A 82 8.50 -3.72 4.02
N LEU A 83 7.50 -3.20 4.74
CA LEU A 83 6.34 -3.98 5.13
C LEU A 83 5.50 -4.35 3.89
N GLN A 84 5.20 -5.64 3.77
CA GLN A 84 4.26 -6.18 2.78
C GLN A 84 3.55 -7.40 3.38
N GLY A 85 2.22 -7.44 3.26
CA GLY A 85 1.42 -8.51 3.85
C GLY A 85 1.68 -9.87 3.22
N ARG A 86 1.79 -10.90 4.09
CA ARG A 86 1.85 -12.32 3.73
C ARG A 86 0.71 -13.04 4.44
N VAL A 87 -0.48 -12.81 3.96
CA VAL A 87 -1.74 -13.31 4.53
C VAL A 87 -2.86 -13.08 3.51
N LEU A 88 -3.93 -13.83 3.59
CA LEU A 88 -5.11 -13.62 2.73
C LEU A 88 -5.57 -12.15 2.82
N GLY A 89 -5.68 -11.48 1.67
CA GLY A 89 -5.88 -10.03 1.54
C GLY A 89 -4.60 -9.21 1.43
N GLY A 90 -3.42 -9.85 1.57
CA GLY A 90 -2.12 -9.19 1.41
C GLY A 90 -1.96 -7.97 2.32
N SER A 91 -1.36 -6.90 1.81
CA SER A 91 -1.12 -5.66 2.57
C SER A 91 -2.41 -4.96 3.03
N SER A 92 -3.57 -5.21 2.39
CA SER A 92 -4.85 -4.65 2.84
C SER A 92 -5.28 -5.17 4.23
N SER A 93 -4.76 -6.34 4.64
CA SER A 93 -5.02 -6.94 5.95
C SER A 93 -4.17 -6.35 7.07
N ILE A 94 -3.10 -5.59 6.75
CA ILE A 94 -2.13 -5.05 7.73
C ILE A 94 -1.86 -3.55 7.60
N ASN A 95 -2.47 -2.83 6.64
CA ASN A 95 -2.24 -1.40 6.38
C ASN A 95 -2.88 -0.48 7.44
N GLY A 96 -2.61 0.84 7.32
CA GLY A 96 -3.20 1.89 8.16
C GLY A 96 -4.65 2.26 7.82
N MET A 97 -5.26 1.62 6.83
CA MET A 97 -6.64 1.79 6.38
C MET A 97 -7.01 3.15 5.76
N ILE A 98 -6.08 4.07 5.59
CA ILE A 98 -6.36 5.30 4.85
C ILE A 98 -6.87 4.93 3.45
N TYR A 99 -8.02 5.48 3.09
CA TYR A 99 -8.68 5.26 1.81
C TYR A 99 -8.72 6.58 1.03
N THR A 100 -7.86 6.71 0.04
CA THR A 100 -7.76 7.89 -0.83
C THR A 100 -7.63 7.46 -2.28
N HIS A 101 -8.39 8.13 -3.16
CA HIS A 101 -8.32 7.88 -4.61
C HIS A 101 -7.01 8.45 -5.20
N GLY A 102 -6.55 9.59 -4.68
CA GLY A 102 -5.52 10.42 -5.32
C GLY A 102 -6.15 11.48 -6.23
N HIS A 103 -5.35 12.46 -6.62
CA HIS A 103 -5.81 13.56 -7.48
C HIS A 103 -6.07 13.07 -8.91
N SER A 104 -7.14 13.56 -9.54
CA SER A 104 -7.54 13.22 -10.93
C SER A 104 -6.38 13.37 -11.92
N LYS A 105 -5.63 14.46 -11.85
CA LYS A 105 -4.47 14.71 -12.72
C LYS A 105 -3.38 13.65 -12.66
N GLU A 106 -3.23 12.89 -11.56
CA GLU A 106 -2.25 11.81 -11.47
C GLU A 106 -2.57 10.68 -12.47
N TYR A 107 -3.85 10.38 -12.65
CA TYR A 107 -4.30 9.40 -13.65
C TYR A 107 -4.25 9.96 -15.08
N ASP A 108 -4.50 11.25 -15.25
CA ASP A 108 -4.31 11.90 -16.55
C ASP A 108 -2.84 11.90 -16.98
N PHE A 109 -1.89 11.97 -16.03
CA PHE A 109 -0.47 11.73 -16.32
C PHE A 109 -0.19 10.30 -16.78
N TRP A 110 -0.88 9.27 -16.21
CA TRP A 110 -0.70 7.90 -16.71
C TRP A 110 -1.09 7.80 -18.18
N ARG A 111 -2.21 8.41 -18.59
CA ARG A 111 -2.59 8.48 -20.01
C ARG A 111 -1.54 9.20 -20.85
N GLN A 112 -1.00 10.32 -20.38
CA GLN A 112 0.06 11.06 -21.10
C GLN A 112 1.35 10.23 -21.27
N MET A 113 1.61 9.27 -20.37
CA MET A 113 2.69 8.29 -20.49
C MET A 113 2.37 7.14 -21.46
N GLY A 114 1.25 7.21 -22.18
CA GLY A 114 0.82 6.22 -23.17
C GLY A 114 -0.02 5.08 -22.56
N CYS A 115 -0.54 5.24 -21.33
CA CYS A 115 -1.46 4.28 -20.74
C CYS A 115 -2.89 4.67 -21.14
N GLU A 116 -3.29 4.36 -22.37
CA GLU A 116 -4.64 4.61 -22.86
C GLU A 116 -5.68 3.87 -21.99
N GLY A 117 -6.81 4.53 -21.74
CA GLY A 117 -7.86 3.99 -20.86
C GLY A 117 -7.59 4.16 -19.36
N TRP A 118 -6.55 4.89 -18.94
CA TRP A 118 -6.19 5.10 -17.53
C TRP A 118 -6.27 6.56 -17.08
N ALA A 119 -6.98 7.42 -17.83
CA ALA A 119 -7.25 8.79 -17.38
C ALA A 119 -8.22 8.80 -16.18
N SER A 120 -8.34 9.93 -15.51
CA SER A 120 -9.22 10.12 -14.36
C SER A 120 -10.68 9.69 -14.63
N GLY A 121 -11.22 10.10 -15.79
CA GLY A 121 -12.56 9.69 -16.21
C GLY A 121 -12.72 8.19 -16.44
N ASP A 122 -11.65 7.50 -16.88
CA ASP A 122 -11.66 6.05 -17.13
C ASP A 122 -11.60 5.24 -15.82
N VAL A 123 -10.96 5.76 -14.78
CA VAL A 123 -10.73 5.03 -13.53
C VAL A 123 -11.75 5.35 -12.42
N LEU A 124 -12.38 6.54 -12.44
CA LEU A 124 -13.37 6.95 -11.45
C LEU A 124 -14.55 5.97 -11.33
N PRO A 125 -15.13 5.44 -12.44
CA PRO A 125 -16.19 4.43 -12.34
C PRO A 125 -15.79 3.19 -11.54
N TYR A 126 -14.51 2.78 -11.60
CA TYR A 126 -13.99 1.64 -10.84
C TYR A 126 -13.80 1.97 -9.37
N PHE A 127 -13.37 3.18 -9.00
CA PHE A 127 -13.37 3.63 -7.61
C PHE A 127 -14.78 3.60 -7.02
N LYS A 128 -15.78 4.13 -7.73
CA LYS A 128 -17.19 4.08 -7.32
C LYS A 128 -17.72 2.64 -7.16
N LYS A 129 -17.32 1.74 -8.05
CA LYS A 129 -17.72 0.33 -8.00
C LYS A 129 -17.17 -0.42 -6.80
N ILE A 130 -16.01 -0.01 -6.26
CA ILE A 130 -15.37 -0.61 -5.10
C ILE A 130 -16.14 -0.30 -3.81
N GLU A 131 -16.60 0.92 -3.64
CA GLU A 131 -16.98 1.45 -2.34
C GLU A 131 -18.48 1.47 -2.06
N SER A 132 -18.82 1.25 -0.79
CA SER A 132 -20.06 1.62 -0.16
C SER A 132 -19.71 2.72 0.85
N ASN A 133 -19.73 3.96 0.38
CA ASN A 133 -19.33 5.13 1.16
C ASN A 133 -20.45 5.56 2.10
N ALA A 134 -20.13 5.86 3.35
CA ALA A 134 -21.09 6.31 4.35
C ALA A 134 -21.72 7.66 4.02
N ARG A 135 -21.10 8.48 3.13
CA ARG A 135 -21.68 9.72 2.60
C ARG A 135 -22.79 9.48 1.59
N GLY A 136 -22.95 8.24 1.12
CA GLY A 136 -23.87 7.88 0.04
C GLY A 136 -23.24 8.01 -1.35
N GLU A 137 -24.05 7.74 -2.37
CA GLU A 137 -23.64 7.86 -3.77
C GLU A 137 -23.58 9.34 -4.20
N SER A 138 -22.52 9.68 -4.95
CA SER A 138 -22.30 11.03 -5.47
C SER A 138 -21.53 10.97 -6.80
N GLU A 139 -21.11 12.13 -7.30
CA GLU A 139 -20.19 12.21 -8.43
C GLU A 139 -18.89 11.42 -8.16
N TRP A 140 -18.35 11.51 -6.94
CA TRP A 140 -17.07 10.95 -6.53
C TRP A 140 -17.18 9.58 -5.85
N HIS A 141 -18.31 9.25 -5.28
CA HIS A 141 -18.51 8.08 -4.41
C HIS A 141 -19.53 7.09 -4.92
N GLY A 142 -19.27 5.81 -4.66
CA GLY A 142 -20.23 4.74 -4.82
C GLY A 142 -20.95 4.40 -3.52
N GLY A 143 -22.18 3.87 -3.65
CA GLY A 143 -23.05 3.54 -2.51
C GLY A 143 -23.22 2.05 -2.24
N THR A 144 -22.82 1.15 -3.17
CA THR A 144 -23.19 -0.26 -3.14
C THR A 144 -22.04 -1.24 -3.30
N GLY A 145 -20.80 -0.75 -3.37
CA GLY A 145 -19.62 -1.59 -3.54
C GLY A 145 -19.29 -2.44 -2.30
N PRO A 146 -18.40 -3.44 -2.45
CA PRO A 146 -18.11 -4.40 -1.39
C PRO A 146 -17.26 -3.83 -0.25
N VAL A 147 -16.54 -2.73 -0.45
CA VAL A 147 -15.69 -2.09 0.57
C VAL A 147 -16.47 -0.99 1.28
N LYS A 148 -16.77 -1.20 2.56
CA LYS A 148 -17.37 -0.12 3.38
C LYS A 148 -16.30 0.92 3.70
N VAL A 149 -16.62 2.16 3.35
CA VAL A 149 -15.76 3.34 3.55
C VAL A 149 -16.51 4.36 4.41
N ARG A 150 -15.85 4.90 5.41
CA ARG A 150 -16.38 5.97 6.26
C ARG A 150 -15.30 6.97 6.60
N GLN A 151 -15.66 8.16 6.98
CA GLN A 151 -14.73 9.10 7.58
C GLN A 151 -14.27 8.61 8.96
N ALA A 152 -13.02 8.88 9.31
CA ALA A 152 -12.48 8.60 10.63
C ALA A 152 -13.06 9.55 11.69
N GLU A 153 -13.39 9.04 12.87
CA GLU A 153 -13.98 9.77 13.99
C GLU A 153 -13.20 9.46 15.29
N PRO A 154 -11.97 9.95 15.44
CA PRO A 154 -11.08 9.53 16.53
C PRO A 154 -11.51 10.02 17.92
N ASN A 155 -12.37 11.02 18.06
CA ASN A 155 -12.78 11.65 19.32
C ASN A 155 -11.59 11.99 20.24
N LEU A 156 -10.53 12.55 19.65
CA LEU A 156 -9.29 12.91 20.34
C LEU A 156 -9.04 14.41 20.19
N PRO A 157 -8.88 15.17 21.30
CA PRO A 157 -8.65 16.62 21.25
C PRO A 157 -7.45 17.04 20.39
N ILE A 158 -6.43 16.19 20.28
CA ILE A 158 -5.26 16.47 19.44
C ILE A 158 -5.60 16.48 17.94
N CYS A 159 -6.58 15.67 17.52
CA CYS A 159 -7.00 15.63 16.13
C CYS A 159 -7.76 16.90 15.73
N ASP A 160 -8.68 17.35 16.58
CA ASP A 160 -9.42 18.60 16.36
C ASP A 160 -8.46 19.80 16.38
N ALA A 161 -7.51 19.81 17.32
CA ALA A 161 -6.47 20.84 17.41
C ALA A 161 -5.57 20.88 16.17
N PHE A 162 -5.27 19.72 15.57
CA PHE A 162 -4.49 19.63 14.35
C PHE A 162 -5.24 20.24 13.15
N ILE A 163 -6.54 19.93 13.00
CA ILE A 163 -7.37 20.52 11.94
C ILE A 163 -7.51 22.02 12.13
N GLN A 164 -7.74 22.48 13.36
CA GLN A 164 -7.80 23.92 13.66
C GLN A 164 -6.49 24.62 13.36
N ALA A 165 -5.34 24.01 13.70
CA ALA A 165 -4.03 24.56 13.40
C ALA A 165 -3.77 24.66 11.89
N ALA A 166 -4.28 23.71 11.10
CA ALA A 166 -4.23 23.80 9.65
C ALA A 166 -5.05 24.98 9.11
N GLN A 167 -6.24 25.20 9.66
CA GLN A 167 -7.07 26.35 9.32
C GLN A 167 -6.39 27.69 9.71
N ASP A 168 -5.79 27.75 10.90
CA ASP A 168 -5.06 28.92 11.38
C ASP A 168 -3.82 29.23 10.53
N GLU A 169 -3.18 28.21 9.94
CA GLU A 169 -2.06 28.33 8.99
C GLU A 169 -2.51 28.73 7.58
N GLY A 170 -3.83 28.79 7.34
CA GLY A 170 -4.43 29.22 6.07
C GLY A 170 -4.71 28.08 5.07
N PHE A 171 -4.65 26.82 5.51
CA PHE A 171 -5.05 25.71 4.65
C PHE A 171 -6.58 25.56 4.55
N PRO A 172 -7.13 25.21 3.39
CA PRO A 172 -8.53 24.80 3.27
C PRO A 172 -8.84 23.60 4.16
N ILE A 173 -10.03 23.60 4.77
CA ILE A 173 -10.54 22.43 5.49
C ILE A 173 -11.54 21.69 4.61
N LEU A 174 -11.28 20.42 4.36
CA LEU A 174 -12.04 19.57 3.48
C LEU A 174 -12.88 18.58 4.29
N ALA A 175 -14.19 18.57 4.03
CA ALA A 175 -15.09 17.55 4.55
C ALA A 175 -14.86 16.20 3.85
N ASP A 176 -14.33 16.25 2.63
CA ASP A 176 -14.06 15.10 1.78
C ASP A 176 -12.75 15.30 1.01
N MET A 177 -11.82 14.38 1.17
CA MET A 177 -10.52 14.41 0.51
C MET A 177 -10.45 13.52 -0.75
N ASN A 178 -11.56 12.91 -1.16
CA ASN A 178 -11.66 12.07 -2.36
C ASN A 178 -12.42 12.76 -3.49
N THR A 179 -12.22 14.07 -3.64
CA THR A 179 -12.76 14.92 -4.71
C THR A 179 -11.63 15.56 -5.51
N ASP A 180 -11.94 16.36 -6.52
CA ASP A 180 -10.93 17.13 -7.25
C ASP A 180 -10.27 18.25 -6.41
N ALA A 181 -10.89 18.67 -5.32
CA ALA A 181 -10.33 19.65 -4.39
C ALA A 181 -9.41 18.99 -3.36
N LEU A 182 -8.34 18.32 -3.83
CA LEU A 182 -7.46 17.55 -2.97
C LEU A 182 -6.60 18.41 -2.03
N GLU A 183 -6.28 19.66 -2.39
CA GLU A 183 -5.46 20.52 -1.51
C GLU A 183 -6.26 20.95 -0.29
N GLY A 184 -5.82 20.54 0.89
CA GLY A 184 -6.43 20.90 2.16
C GLY A 184 -6.28 19.82 3.21
N PHE A 185 -6.88 20.08 4.38
CA PHE A 185 -6.76 19.23 5.57
C PHE A 185 -8.15 18.75 6.01
N GLY A 186 -8.18 17.58 6.65
CA GLY A 186 -9.42 17.00 7.14
C GLY A 186 -9.20 15.65 7.81
N PHE A 187 -10.28 14.98 8.13
CA PHE A 187 -10.27 13.58 8.55
C PHE A 187 -10.28 12.68 7.31
N TYR A 188 -9.37 11.71 7.30
CA TYR A 188 -9.31 10.74 6.21
C TYR A 188 -10.53 9.83 6.19
N ASP A 189 -10.90 9.39 5.00
CA ASP A 189 -11.71 8.20 4.85
C ASP A 189 -10.87 6.96 5.16
N ILE A 190 -11.53 5.97 5.78
CA ILE A 190 -10.92 4.67 6.10
C ILE A 190 -11.80 3.54 5.61
N ASN A 191 -11.19 2.46 5.15
CA ASN A 191 -11.90 1.23 4.77
C ASN A 191 -12.28 0.42 6.02
N SER A 192 -13.33 0.86 6.69
CA SER A 192 -13.86 0.27 7.92
C SER A 192 -15.40 0.25 7.92
N GLY A 193 -15.97 -0.85 8.36
CA GLY A 193 -17.43 -1.01 8.47
C GLY A 193 -17.81 -1.85 9.69
N GLY A 194 -18.77 -1.35 10.51
CA GLY A 194 -19.18 -2.04 11.72
C GLY A 194 -18.02 -2.27 12.72
N GLY A 195 -17.10 -1.32 12.81
CA GLY A 195 -15.93 -1.40 13.69
C GLY A 195 -14.86 -2.41 13.24
N VAL A 196 -14.92 -2.90 12.01
CA VAL A 196 -14.03 -3.94 11.49
C VAL A 196 -13.27 -3.41 10.26
N ARG A 197 -12.00 -3.76 10.15
CA ARG A 197 -11.19 -3.53 8.93
C ARG A 197 -11.85 -4.20 7.71
N MET A 198 -12.05 -3.45 6.65
CA MET A 198 -12.52 -3.95 5.36
C MET A 198 -11.33 -4.23 4.44
N SER A 199 -10.56 -5.28 4.76
CA SER A 199 -9.49 -5.75 3.87
C SER A 199 -10.08 -6.33 2.57
N ALA A 200 -9.27 -6.45 1.51
CA ALA A 200 -9.70 -7.05 0.26
C ALA A 200 -10.24 -8.48 0.47
N ALA A 201 -9.60 -9.27 1.34
CA ALA A 201 -10.13 -10.60 1.69
C ALA A 201 -11.50 -10.52 2.37
N LYS A 202 -11.68 -9.58 3.32
CA LYS A 202 -12.96 -9.42 4.02
C LYS A 202 -14.07 -8.94 3.10
N SER A 203 -13.74 -8.03 2.16
CA SER A 203 -14.71 -7.39 1.28
C SER A 203 -15.07 -8.26 0.06
N TYR A 204 -14.09 -8.96 -0.52
CA TYR A 204 -14.27 -9.67 -1.79
C TYR A 204 -14.26 -11.18 -1.67
N LEU A 205 -13.49 -11.78 -0.75
CA LEU A 205 -13.35 -13.24 -0.68
C LEU A 205 -14.27 -13.88 0.37
N SER A 206 -14.35 -13.30 1.57
CA SER A 206 -15.18 -13.88 2.63
C SER A 206 -16.66 -14.06 2.26
N PRO A 207 -17.32 -13.16 1.49
CA PRO A 207 -18.68 -13.38 1.04
C PRO A 207 -18.84 -14.55 0.05
N LEU A 208 -17.72 -15.03 -0.50
CA LEU A 208 -17.67 -16.03 -1.57
C LEU A 208 -17.12 -17.39 -1.13
N GLU A 209 -16.98 -17.64 0.17
CA GLU A 209 -16.39 -18.88 0.70
C GLU A 209 -17.08 -20.16 0.18
N ASN A 210 -18.36 -20.08 -0.15
CA ASN A 210 -19.16 -21.21 -0.66
C ASN A 210 -19.32 -21.20 -2.19
N ARG A 211 -18.60 -20.32 -2.93
CA ARG A 211 -18.71 -20.26 -4.39
C ARG A 211 -17.95 -21.44 -5.02
N SER A 212 -18.68 -22.34 -5.67
CA SER A 212 -18.17 -23.64 -6.13
C SER A 212 -17.08 -23.57 -7.20
N ASN A 213 -17.05 -22.49 -7.99
CA ASN A 213 -16.09 -22.28 -9.08
C ASN A 213 -14.90 -21.39 -8.68
N LEU A 214 -14.79 -20.96 -7.40
CA LEU A 214 -13.66 -20.23 -6.86
C LEU A 214 -12.90 -21.11 -5.84
N HIS A 215 -11.66 -21.44 -6.14
CA HIS A 215 -10.79 -22.23 -5.27
C HIS A 215 -9.66 -21.37 -4.72
N VAL A 216 -9.64 -21.16 -3.41
CA VAL A 216 -8.63 -20.33 -2.71
C VAL A 216 -7.69 -21.24 -1.92
N TYR A 217 -6.43 -21.27 -2.29
CA TYR A 217 -5.37 -22.01 -1.59
C TYR A 217 -4.48 -21.05 -0.82
N THR A 218 -4.44 -21.19 0.50
CA THR A 218 -3.49 -20.49 1.39
C THR A 218 -2.28 -21.36 1.67
N ASN A 219 -1.16 -20.72 2.10
CA ASN A 219 0.15 -21.38 2.24
C ASN A 219 0.64 -22.04 0.94
N ALA A 220 0.22 -21.49 -0.19
CA ALA A 220 0.55 -21.92 -1.53
C ALA A 220 1.55 -20.92 -2.15
N TYR A 221 2.84 -21.25 -2.09
CA TYR A 221 3.92 -20.36 -2.52
C TYR A 221 4.30 -20.64 -3.98
N VAL A 222 3.99 -19.70 -4.89
CA VAL A 222 4.32 -19.85 -6.30
C VAL A 222 5.82 -19.64 -6.53
N LEU A 223 6.43 -20.60 -7.24
CA LEU A 223 7.86 -20.64 -7.52
C LEU A 223 8.21 -19.99 -8.86
N LYS A 224 7.43 -20.31 -9.90
CA LYS A 224 7.59 -19.77 -11.25
C LYS A 224 6.33 -19.99 -12.09
N VAL A 225 6.21 -19.23 -13.17
CA VAL A 225 5.27 -19.44 -14.27
C VAL A 225 5.93 -20.33 -15.33
N ASN A 226 5.24 -21.33 -15.80
CA ASN A 226 5.69 -22.19 -16.89
C ASN A 226 5.35 -21.51 -18.23
N ILE A 227 6.37 -21.30 -19.06
CA ILE A 227 6.25 -20.61 -20.35
C ILE A 227 6.81 -21.54 -21.43
N GLU A 228 5.96 -21.89 -22.38
CA GLU A 228 6.26 -22.71 -23.54
C GLU A 228 5.81 -21.96 -24.80
N ASP A 229 6.64 -21.88 -25.81
CA ASP A 229 6.35 -21.19 -27.08
C ASP A 229 5.75 -19.78 -26.90
N ASN A 230 6.33 -18.99 -25.99
CA ASN A 230 5.85 -17.66 -25.59
C ASN A 230 4.40 -17.63 -25.06
N LYS A 231 3.90 -18.74 -24.52
CA LYS A 231 2.59 -18.84 -23.87
C LYS A 231 2.77 -19.31 -22.44
N ALA A 232 2.10 -18.64 -21.50
CA ALA A 232 1.99 -19.11 -20.13
C ALA A 232 1.02 -20.29 -20.06
N SER A 233 1.47 -21.43 -19.52
CA SER A 233 0.73 -22.69 -19.53
C SER A 233 0.36 -23.19 -18.13
N GLY A 234 0.92 -22.62 -17.08
CA GLY A 234 0.67 -23.02 -15.69
C GLY A 234 1.66 -22.42 -14.73
N VAL A 235 1.57 -22.81 -13.46
CA VAL A 235 2.52 -22.42 -12.42
C VAL A 235 3.00 -23.62 -11.61
N GLU A 236 4.24 -23.55 -11.16
CA GLU A 236 4.78 -24.41 -10.11
C GLU A 236 4.67 -23.70 -8.76
N TYR A 237 4.20 -24.41 -7.74
CA TYR A 237 4.04 -23.85 -6.39
C TYR A 237 4.35 -24.89 -5.31
N LEU A 238 4.64 -24.40 -4.11
CA LEU A 238 4.83 -25.23 -2.91
C LEU A 238 3.56 -25.13 -2.04
N VAL A 239 3.04 -26.29 -1.65
CA VAL A 239 1.99 -26.39 -0.63
C VAL A 239 2.33 -27.56 0.29
N ASN A 240 2.26 -27.35 1.61
CA ASN A 240 2.64 -28.34 2.61
C ASN A 240 4.04 -28.97 2.38
N GLY A 241 4.98 -28.15 1.87
CA GLY A 241 6.35 -28.59 1.55
C GLY A 241 6.47 -29.46 0.28
N GLN A 242 5.39 -29.70 -0.43
CA GLN A 242 5.38 -30.46 -1.68
C GLN A 242 5.25 -29.52 -2.88
N LYS A 243 5.98 -29.86 -3.94
CA LYS A 243 5.92 -29.13 -5.21
C LYS A 243 4.78 -29.68 -6.05
N GLU A 244 3.88 -28.77 -6.41
CA GLU A 244 2.68 -29.04 -7.22
C GLU A 244 2.69 -28.19 -8.48
N THR A 245 1.86 -28.54 -9.45
CA THR A 245 1.67 -27.77 -10.70
C THR A 245 0.20 -27.65 -11.01
N ILE A 246 -0.25 -26.44 -11.34
CA ILE A 246 -1.58 -26.18 -11.92
C ILE A 246 -1.38 -25.74 -13.37
N ASN A 247 -2.10 -26.38 -14.29
CA ASN A 247 -2.16 -25.96 -15.69
C ASN A 247 -3.32 -24.98 -15.89
N VAL A 248 -3.13 -24.01 -16.79
CA VAL A 248 -4.10 -22.95 -17.08
C VAL A 248 -4.44 -22.98 -18.56
N ASP A 249 -5.72 -23.03 -18.87
CA ASP A 249 -6.21 -23.02 -20.24
C ASP A 249 -6.43 -21.57 -20.76
N GLY A 250 -6.80 -20.64 -19.87
CA GLY A 250 -7.02 -19.22 -20.16
C GLY A 250 -5.82 -18.33 -19.79
N GLU A 251 -5.95 -17.53 -18.71
CA GLU A 251 -4.90 -16.56 -18.32
C GLU A 251 -4.36 -16.78 -16.90
N ILE A 252 -3.08 -16.47 -16.71
CA ILE A 252 -2.41 -16.35 -15.42
C ILE A 252 -2.27 -14.87 -15.09
N ILE A 253 -2.73 -14.45 -13.92
CA ILE A 253 -2.67 -13.08 -13.43
C ILE A 253 -1.77 -13.01 -12.20
N ILE A 254 -0.61 -12.38 -12.34
CA ILE A 254 0.31 -12.15 -11.21
C ILE A 254 -0.18 -10.92 -10.45
N SER A 255 -0.48 -11.10 -9.15
CA SER A 255 -0.90 -10.05 -8.20
C SER A 255 -0.11 -10.16 -6.90
N ALA A 256 1.20 -10.46 -6.99
CA ALA A 256 2.07 -10.73 -5.85
C ALA A 256 2.69 -9.45 -5.22
N GLY A 257 2.32 -8.28 -5.73
CA GLY A 257 2.78 -6.96 -5.26
C GLY A 257 4.14 -6.55 -5.81
N ALA A 258 4.46 -5.27 -5.62
CA ALA A 258 5.60 -4.60 -6.27
C ALA A 258 6.98 -5.23 -6.00
N ILE A 259 7.11 -6.10 -5.03
CA ILE A 259 8.37 -6.79 -4.71
C ILE A 259 8.41 -8.21 -5.30
N LYS A 260 7.32 -8.95 -5.17
CA LYS A 260 7.28 -10.35 -5.61
C LYS A 260 6.89 -10.53 -7.07
N SER A 261 6.09 -9.62 -7.65
CA SER A 261 5.69 -9.73 -9.06
C SER A 261 6.89 -9.66 -10.02
N PRO A 262 7.81 -8.67 -9.92
CA PRO A 262 9.00 -8.67 -10.75
C PRO A 262 9.96 -9.84 -10.44
N GLN A 263 10.07 -10.29 -9.18
CA GLN A 263 10.85 -11.47 -8.85
C GLN A 263 10.29 -12.71 -9.56
N LEU A 264 8.99 -12.90 -9.54
CA LEU A 264 8.34 -14.05 -10.18
C LEU A 264 8.53 -14.02 -11.71
N LEU A 265 8.42 -12.85 -12.34
CA LEU A 265 8.71 -12.70 -13.77
C LEU A 265 10.17 -13.10 -14.08
N MET A 266 11.13 -12.59 -13.34
CA MET A 266 12.55 -12.92 -13.54
C MET A 266 12.83 -14.41 -13.33
N LEU A 267 12.31 -15.04 -12.28
CA LEU A 267 12.42 -16.48 -12.03
C LEU A 267 11.76 -17.33 -13.12
N SER A 268 10.80 -16.76 -13.86
CA SER A 268 10.13 -17.39 -14.99
C SER A 268 10.83 -17.15 -16.34
N GLY A 269 12.00 -16.47 -16.33
CA GLY A 269 12.78 -16.18 -17.52
C GLY A 269 12.38 -14.91 -18.27
N ILE A 270 11.63 -13.99 -17.62
CA ILE A 270 11.24 -12.69 -18.17
C ILE A 270 11.99 -11.59 -17.41
N GLY A 271 12.95 -10.93 -18.04
CA GLY A 271 13.77 -9.91 -17.41
C GLY A 271 14.88 -9.38 -18.30
N SER A 272 15.79 -8.59 -17.73
CA SER A 272 16.97 -8.18 -18.48
C SER A 272 17.91 -9.38 -18.73
N GLU A 273 18.55 -9.37 -19.90
CA GLU A 273 19.44 -10.44 -20.30
C GLU A 273 20.56 -10.68 -19.28
N ASP A 274 21.17 -9.60 -18.78
CA ASP A 274 22.26 -9.66 -17.80
C ASP A 274 21.81 -10.27 -16.47
N GLU A 275 20.62 -9.89 -15.98
CA GLU A 275 20.09 -10.40 -14.71
C GLU A 275 19.78 -11.91 -14.81
N LEU A 276 19.18 -12.35 -15.90
CA LEU A 276 18.84 -13.76 -16.12
C LEU A 276 20.10 -14.61 -16.29
N LYS A 277 21.06 -14.15 -17.10
CA LYS A 277 22.36 -14.84 -17.30
C LYS A 277 23.15 -14.96 -16.00
N LYS A 278 23.20 -13.90 -15.20
CA LYS A 278 23.90 -13.87 -13.90
C LYS A 278 23.42 -14.98 -12.94
N HIS A 279 22.15 -15.35 -13.02
CA HIS A 279 21.54 -16.36 -12.17
C HIS A 279 21.31 -17.70 -12.88
N ASN A 280 21.85 -17.88 -14.11
CA ASN A 280 21.68 -19.08 -14.95
C ASN A 280 20.20 -19.44 -15.19
N ILE A 281 19.33 -18.43 -15.32
CA ILE A 281 17.91 -18.62 -15.62
C ILE A 281 17.75 -18.61 -17.14
N PRO A 282 17.10 -19.67 -17.73
CA PRO A 282 16.81 -19.69 -19.16
C PRO A 282 15.97 -18.49 -19.59
N ILE A 283 16.45 -17.75 -20.58
CA ILE A 283 15.77 -16.59 -21.13
C ILE A 283 14.56 -17.05 -21.93
N LYS A 284 13.39 -16.56 -21.57
CA LYS A 284 12.13 -16.72 -22.31
C LYS A 284 11.79 -15.45 -23.09
N VAL A 285 11.82 -14.30 -22.40
CA VAL A 285 11.58 -12.98 -23.00
C VAL A 285 12.55 -11.97 -22.39
N ILE A 286 13.20 -11.19 -23.25
CA ILE A 286 14.02 -10.05 -22.81
C ILE A 286 13.08 -8.88 -22.51
N SER A 287 13.03 -8.47 -21.26
CA SER A 287 12.26 -7.34 -20.76
C SER A 287 13.10 -6.52 -19.78
N PRO A 288 13.89 -5.55 -20.28
CA PRO A 288 14.93 -4.87 -19.49
C PRO A 288 14.41 -4.06 -18.32
N LYS A 289 13.14 -3.64 -18.37
CA LYS A 289 12.53 -2.79 -17.32
C LYS A 289 11.88 -3.56 -16.18
N VAL A 290 11.83 -4.90 -16.21
CA VAL A 290 11.35 -5.69 -15.09
C VAL A 290 12.19 -5.38 -13.85
N GLY A 291 11.55 -4.92 -12.79
CA GLY A 291 12.17 -4.53 -11.52
C GLY A 291 12.91 -3.19 -11.52
N LYS A 292 12.91 -2.39 -12.61
CA LYS A 292 13.79 -1.20 -12.74
C LYS A 292 13.17 0.15 -12.38
N THR A 293 11.86 0.25 -12.31
CA THR A 293 11.14 1.53 -12.09
C THR A 293 10.40 1.53 -10.74
N LEU A 294 10.99 0.90 -9.73
CA LEU A 294 10.40 0.86 -8.40
C LEU A 294 10.29 2.28 -7.81
N GLN A 295 9.10 2.67 -7.41
CA GLN A 295 8.84 3.90 -6.68
C GLN A 295 8.22 3.59 -5.31
N ASN A 296 8.41 4.51 -4.38
CA ASN A 296 7.78 4.45 -3.06
C ASN A 296 7.89 5.82 -2.40
N HIS A 297 6.91 6.21 -1.60
CA HIS A 297 6.98 7.43 -0.81
C HIS A 297 8.02 7.29 0.30
N VAL A 298 9.06 8.13 0.25
CA VAL A 298 9.96 8.34 1.39
C VAL A 298 9.30 9.32 2.35
N CYS A 299 9.35 9.03 3.65
CA CYS A 299 8.72 9.89 4.65
C CYS A 299 9.69 10.27 5.77
N TYR A 300 9.36 11.38 6.41
CA TYR A 300 9.95 11.79 7.67
C TYR A 300 8.87 11.88 8.75
N ARG A 301 9.23 11.55 10.01
CA ARG A 301 8.25 11.40 11.10
C ARG A 301 8.61 12.27 12.32
N PRO A 302 8.30 13.58 12.30
CA PRO A 302 8.39 14.42 13.51
C PRO A 302 7.49 13.87 14.61
N GLN A 303 7.95 13.98 15.85
CA GLN A 303 7.20 13.54 17.03
C GLN A 303 7.22 14.60 18.14
N TYR A 304 6.08 14.71 18.82
CA TYR A 304 5.83 15.73 19.83
C TYR A 304 5.29 15.09 21.11
N LEU A 305 5.84 15.50 22.26
CA LEU A 305 5.25 15.18 23.57
C LEU A 305 4.12 16.15 23.88
N CYS A 306 3.06 15.62 24.47
CA CYS A 306 1.92 16.41 24.93
C CYS A 306 2.07 16.83 26.39
N SER A 307 1.61 18.04 26.69
CA SER A 307 1.48 18.58 28.05
C SER A 307 0.27 18.00 28.82
N ALA A 308 -0.65 17.33 28.11
CA ALA A 308 -1.88 16.78 28.65
C ALA A 308 -2.24 15.46 27.94
N PRO A 309 -3.12 14.61 28.51
CA PRO A 309 -3.51 13.31 27.95
C PRO A 309 -4.52 13.43 26.79
N VAL A 310 -4.16 14.16 25.73
CA VAL A 310 -5.02 14.48 24.58
C VAL A 310 -4.86 13.51 23.40
N SER A 311 -3.86 12.63 23.45
CA SER A 311 -3.53 11.65 22.39
C SER A 311 -4.11 10.25 22.68
N ALA A 312 -4.03 9.36 21.69
CA ALA A 312 -4.50 7.97 21.82
C ALA A 312 -3.73 7.17 22.91
N SER A 313 -2.55 7.62 23.31
CA SER A 313 -1.80 7.02 24.43
C SER A 313 -2.62 6.94 25.73
N ARG A 314 -3.63 7.81 25.91
CA ARG A 314 -4.56 7.75 27.06
C ARG A 314 -5.32 6.43 27.18
N HIS A 315 -5.50 5.72 26.07
CA HIS A 315 -6.21 4.44 26.02
C HIS A 315 -5.31 3.24 26.34
N LEU A 316 -4.00 3.43 26.44
CA LEU A 316 -3.03 2.36 26.62
C LEU A 316 -2.74 2.02 28.09
N ASN A 317 -3.30 2.78 29.06
CA ASN A 317 -3.23 2.35 30.45
C ASN A 317 -4.16 1.13 30.68
N PRO A 318 -3.85 0.20 31.61
CA PRO A 318 -4.55 -1.07 31.73
C PRO A 318 -6.07 -0.95 31.93
N LEU A 319 -6.54 0.04 32.70
CA LEU A 319 -7.97 0.25 32.97
C LEU A 319 -8.71 0.72 31.71
N ASN A 320 -8.13 1.69 31.00
CA ASN A 320 -8.72 2.21 29.76
C ASN A 320 -8.64 1.18 28.62
N ALA A 321 -7.57 0.39 28.56
CA ALA A 321 -7.46 -0.71 27.60
C ALA A 321 -8.53 -1.78 27.83
N LEU A 322 -8.79 -2.12 29.09
CA LEU A 322 -9.87 -3.06 29.46
C LEU A 322 -11.25 -2.48 29.07
N LYS A 323 -11.49 -1.20 29.39
CA LYS A 323 -12.73 -0.50 29.01
C LYS A 323 -12.91 -0.48 27.49
N ALA A 324 -11.85 -0.12 26.72
CA ALA A 324 -11.89 -0.15 25.27
C ALA A 324 -12.17 -1.56 24.72
N GLY A 325 -11.63 -2.61 25.36
CA GLY A 325 -11.93 -4.00 25.03
C GLY A 325 -13.40 -4.34 25.22
N PHE A 326 -14.01 -3.98 26.35
CA PHE A 326 -15.43 -4.20 26.61
C PHE A 326 -16.32 -3.40 25.66
N GLU A 327 -16.01 -2.11 25.42
CA GLU A 327 -16.75 -1.26 24.49
C GLU A 327 -16.75 -1.89 23.08
N TYR A 328 -15.58 -2.34 22.61
CA TYR A 328 -15.49 -3.00 21.32
C TYR A 328 -16.26 -4.32 21.26
N LEU A 329 -16.17 -5.15 22.27
CA LEU A 329 -16.87 -6.45 22.31
C LEU A 329 -18.39 -6.28 22.28
N LEU A 330 -18.92 -5.29 23.02
CA LEU A 330 -20.36 -5.05 23.13
C LEU A 330 -20.93 -4.24 21.95
N HIS A 331 -20.21 -3.23 21.49
CA HIS A 331 -20.77 -2.23 20.57
C HIS A 331 -20.01 -2.08 19.25
N ARG A 332 -18.83 -2.69 19.12
CA ARG A 332 -17.93 -2.50 17.94
C ARG A 332 -17.55 -1.04 17.70
N THR A 333 -17.43 -0.27 18.78
CA THR A 333 -17.06 1.15 18.79
C THR A 333 -15.82 1.40 19.65
N GLY A 334 -15.44 2.66 19.81
CA GLY A 334 -14.32 3.08 20.63
C GLY A 334 -12.94 2.93 19.97
N PRO A 335 -11.86 3.07 20.76
CA PRO A 335 -10.49 3.17 20.23
C PRO A 335 -10.02 1.95 19.41
N LEU A 336 -10.57 0.75 19.67
CA LEU A 336 -10.23 -0.45 18.91
C LEU A 336 -10.94 -0.52 17.55
N ALA A 337 -12.02 0.23 17.37
CA ALA A 337 -12.76 0.34 16.11
C ALA A 337 -12.24 1.45 15.19
N GLU A 338 -11.25 2.25 15.65
CA GLU A 338 -10.72 3.40 14.93
C GLU A 338 -9.28 3.19 14.49
N SER A 339 -8.88 3.81 13.37
CA SER A 339 -7.49 3.81 12.94
C SER A 339 -6.63 4.74 13.81
N TYR A 340 -5.34 4.51 13.83
CA TYR A 340 -4.36 5.43 14.44
C TYR A 340 -3.93 6.55 13.48
N ALA A 341 -4.21 6.43 12.20
CA ALA A 341 -3.90 7.39 11.14
C ALA A 341 -5.22 7.99 10.62
N VAL A 342 -5.66 9.08 11.21
CA VAL A 342 -7.06 9.52 11.10
C VAL A 342 -7.27 10.90 10.51
N ALA A 343 -6.28 11.79 10.64
CA ALA A 343 -6.35 13.17 10.14
C ALA A 343 -5.09 13.48 9.34
N GLY A 344 -5.16 14.50 8.50
CA GLY A 344 -4.01 14.91 7.70
C GLY A 344 -4.41 15.86 6.59
N GLY A 345 -3.60 15.92 5.55
CA GLY A 345 -3.89 16.78 4.41
C GLY A 345 -2.89 16.60 3.27
N PHE A 346 -3.28 17.19 2.15
CA PHE A 346 -2.47 17.32 0.95
C PHE A 346 -2.21 18.80 0.71
N PHE A 347 -0.97 19.15 0.41
CA PHE A 347 -0.59 20.54 0.23
C PHE A 347 0.55 20.70 -0.77
N ARG A 348 0.63 21.89 -1.34
CA ARG A 348 1.73 22.29 -2.23
C ARG A 348 2.88 22.85 -1.40
N THR A 349 4.09 22.38 -1.67
CA THR A 349 5.31 22.93 -1.05
C THR A 349 5.75 24.23 -1.71
N ASP A 350 5.24 24.51 -2.92
CA ASP A 350 5.46 25.72 -3.69
C ASP A 350 4.15 26.21 -4.30
N ALA A 351 3.86 27.50 -4.22
CA ALA A 351 2.62 28.10 -4.70
C ALA A 351 2.44 27.98 -6.24
N GLY A 352 3.53 27.78 -6.98
CA GLY A 352 3.49 27.62 -8.43
C GLY A 352 3.09 26.23 -8.92
N LEU A 353 2.93 25.25 -8.02
CA LEU A 353 2.53 23.90 -8.40
C LEU A 353 1.03 23.83 -8.69
N GLU A 354 0.66 23.05 -9.72
CA GLU A 354 -0.74 22.84 -10.08
C GLU A 354 -1.46 21.86 -9.13
N THR A 355 -0.73 20.90 -8.58
CA THR A 355 -1.25 19.84 -7.70
C THR A 355 -0.44 19.76 -6.42
N PRO A 356 -1.03 19.27 -5.32
CA PRO A 356 -0.29 18.99 -4.10
C PRO A 356 0.85 18.01 -4.38
N ASP A 357 2.04 18.31 -3.86
CA ASP A 357 3.24 17.49 -4.00
C ASP A 357 3.70 16.90 -2.66
N ALA A 358 2.96 17.17 -1.58
CA ALA A 358 3.22 16.64 -0.24
C ALA A 358 1.93 16.19 0.44
N GLN A 359 2.06 15.18 1.28
CA GLN A 359 1.00 14.69 2.15
C GLN A 359 1.49 14.61 3.59
N VAL A 360 0.60 14.90 4.54
CA VAL A 360 0.84 14.67 5.96
C VAL A 360 -0.25 13.79 6.55
N VAL A 361 0.15 12.87 7.42
CA VAL A 361 -0.75 12.04 8.22
C VAL A 361 -0.44 12.24 9.69
N LEU A 362 -1.45 12.63 10.47
CA LEU A 362 -1.38 12.67 11.92
C LEU A 362 -1.49 11.25 12.48
N LEU A 363 -0.46 10.84 13.22
CA LEU A 363 -0.48 9.63 14.03
C LEU A 363 -0.90 10.02 15.44
N SER A 364 -2.03 9.53 15.89
CA SER A 364 -2.64 9.93 17.17
C SER A 364 -1.89 9.44 18.42
N ALA A 365 -0.78 8.71 18.26
CA ALA A 365 0.12 8.26 19.32
C ALA A 365 1.58 8.39 18.85
N LEU A 366 2.52 8.31 19.81
CA LEU A 366 3.96 8.25 19.50
C LEU A 366 4.28 6.96 18.75
N GLY A 367 5.05 7.08 17.70
CA GLY A 367 5.65 5.95 16.99
C GLY A 367 6.95 5.47 17.65
N PRO A 368 7.57 4.39 17.14
CA PRO A 368 8.91 3.99 17.57
C PRO A 368 9.91 5.12 17.34
N THR A 369 10.73 5.41 18.35
CA THR A 369 11.76 6.46 18.27
C THR A 369 13.05 6.00 17.61
N LYS A 370 13.21 4.67 17.40
CA LYS A 370 14.39 4.11 16.74
C LYS A 370 14.13 3.92 15.24
N PRO A 371 15.00 4.44 14.37
CA PRO A 371 14.92 4.17 12.94
C PRO A 371 15.16 2.68 12.67
N GLY A 372 14.37 2.09 11.77
CA GLY A 372 14.65 0.75 11.25
C GLY A 372 14.03 -0.42 11.98
N GLY A 373 12.95 -0.24 12.66
CA GLY A 373 11.88 -1.19 13.10
C GLY A 373 12.08 -2.71 13.20
N ALA A 374 13.29 -3.24 13.07
CA ALA A 374 13.54 -4.70 13.02
C ALA A 374 13.30 -5.44 14.35
N GLU A 375 13.21 -4.74 15.47
CA GLU A 375 12.94 -5.32 16.78
C GLU A 375 11.78 -4.61 17.50
N PHE A 376 10.62 -4.55 16.86
CA PHE A 376 9.43 -4.02 17.50
C PHE A 376 8.88 -5.05 18.49
N LYS A 377 8.93 -4.75 19.78
CA LYS A 377 8.34 -5.57 20.84
C LYS A 377 6.99 -4.98 21.25
N ILE A 378 6.03 -5.82 21.57
CA ILE A 378 4.68 -5.35 22.04
C ILE A 378 4.79 -4.34 23.20
N LYS A 379 5.82 -4.45 24.04
CA LYS A 379 6.10 -3.47 25.10
C LYS A 379 6.44 -2.05 24.58
N ASP A 380 6.91 -1.94 23.33
CA ASP A 380 7.26 -0.66 22.71
C ASP A 380 6.01 0.04 22.12
N LEU A 381 4.86 -0.66 22.11
CA LEU A 381 3.53 -0.11 21.77
C LEU A 381 2.91 0.71 22.91
N ILE A 382 3.40 0.55 24.13
CA ILE A 382 2.85 1.24 25.29
C ILE A 382 3.76 2.46 25.54
N PRO A 383 3.45 3.64 24.96
CA PRO A 383 4.22 4.84 25.24
C PRO A 383 4.08 5.17 26.71
N ARG A 384 5.19 5.45 27.34
CA ARG A 384 5.21 5.90 28.75
C ARG A 384 4.72 7.35 28.91
N GLU A 385 4.67 8.09 27.81
CA GLU A 385 4.32 9.51 27.75
C GLU A 385 3.24 9.74 26.69
N HIS A 386 2.42 10.75 26.92
CA HIS A 386 1.44 11.20 25.93
C HIS A 386 2.14 11.97 24.81
N GLY A 387 1.78 11.69 23.58
CA GLY A 387 2.34 12.39 22.43
C GLY A 387 1.68 11.95 21.13
N PHE A 388 2.11 12.56 20.06
CA PHE A 388 1.65 12.28 18.70
C PHE A 388 2.80 12.41 17.72
N GLY A 389 2.62 11.91 16.51
CA GLY A 389 3.58 12.06 15.42
C GLY A 389 2.91 12.52 14.14
N LEU A 390 3.71 13.04 13.23
CA LEU A 390 3.32 13.27 11.85
C LEU A 390 4.08 12.29 10.96
N THR A 391 3.44 11.82 9.89
CA THR A 391 4.15 11.18 8.77
C THR A 391 4.02 12.12 7.59
N ILE A 392 5.13 12.72 7.19
CA ILE A 392 5.19 13.70 6.10
C ILE A 392 5.93 13.04 4.94
N TYR A 393 5.36 13.03 3.75
CA TYR A 393 6.01 12.49 2.57
C TYR A 393 5.69 13.26 1.30
N GLN A 394 6.60 13.17 0.35
CA GLN A 394 6.42 13.70 -0.99
C GLN A 394 5.44 12.83 -1.77
N GLY A 395 4.47 13.44 -2.44
CA GLY A 395 3.41 12.74 -3.16
C GLY A 395 3.86 12.05 -4.45
N SER A 396 4.79 12.65 -5.18
CA SER A 396 5.25 12.13 -6.47
C SER A 396 6.78 12.23 -6.58
N PRO A 397 7.56 11.31 -5.98
CA PRO A 397 9.01 11.34 -5.99
C PRO A 397 9.59 11.16 -7.40
N PHE A 398 10.70 11.85 -7.68
CA PHE A 398 11.48 11.75 -8.90
C PHE A 398 12.43 10.54 -8.87
N SER A 399 12.86 10.13 -7.68
CA SER A 399 13.77 9.02 -7.48
C SER A 399 13.12 7.67 -7.82
N HIS A 400 13.92 6.80 -8.44
CA HIS A 400 13.53 5.43 -8.73
C HIS A 400 14.50 4.44 -8.09
N GLY A 401 13.96 3.36 -7.59
CA GLY A 401 14.70 2.21 -7.11
C GLY A 401 14.60 1.01 -8.04
N SER A 402 14.95 -0.16 -7.51
CA SER A 402 14.86 -1.40 -8.27
C SER A 402 14.66 -2.62 -7.37
N VAL A 403 14.08 -3.66 -7.98
CA VAL A 403 14.02 -5.03 -7.45
C VAL A 403 14.84 -5.91 -8.39
N SER A 404 15.75 -6.71 -7.85
CA SER A 404 16.56 -7.67 -8.61
C SER A 404 16.68 -9.00 -7.85
N LEU A 405 17.08 -10.05 -8.52
CA LEU A 405 17.24 -11.35 -7.89
C LEU A 405 18.45 -11.36 -6.93
N ARG A 406 18.30 -12.04 -5.80
CA ARG A 406 19.44 -12.40 -4.95
C ARG A 406 20.12 -13.68 -5.44
N SER A 407 19.29 -14.64 -5.85
CA SER A 407 19.70 -15.92 -6.43
C SER A 407 18.57 -16.46 -7.33
N ALA A 408 18.76 -17.64 -7.91
CA ALA A 408 17.73 -18.39 -8.63
C ALA A 408 16.77 -19.15 -7.70
N ASP A 409 17.02 -19.16 -6.38
CA ASP A 409 16.11 -19.77 -5.42
C ASP A 409 14.88 -18.84 -5.19
N PRO A 410 13.66 -19.28 -5.50
CA PRO A 410 12.46 -18.50 -5.28
C PRO A 410 12.17 -18.20 -3.81
N MET A 411 12.77 -18.95 -2.87
CA MET A 411 12.62 -18.75 -1.43
C MET A 411 13.45 -17.59 -0.92
N ASP A 412 14.50 -17.18 -1.63
CA ASP A 412 15.31 -16.04 -1.28
C ASP A 412 14.52 -14.73 -1.47
N HIS A 413 14.66 -13.81 -0.52
CA HIS A 413 14.12 -12.46 -0.70
C HIS A 413 14.92 -11.74 -1.81
N PRO A 414 14.25 -11.02 -2.72
CA PRO A 414 14.94 -10.25 -3.75
C PRO A 414 15.76 -9.12 -3.12
N LYS A 415 16.69 -8.57 -3.86
CA LYS A 415 17.40 -7.34 -3.50
C LYS A 415 16.48 -6.16 -3.81
N ILE A 416 16.29 -5.30 -2.82
CA ILE A 416 15.48 -4.08 -2.94
C ILE A 416 16.41 -2.89 -2.81
N ASN A 417 16.65 -2.18 -3.91
CA ASN A 417 17.30 -0.89 -3.87
C ASN A 417 16.20 0.18 -3.78
N SER A 418 16.15 0.92 -2.69
CA SER A 418 15.11 1.92 -2.45
C SER A 418 15.18 3.09 -3.44
N GLY A 419 16.38 3.47 -3.89
CA GLY A 419 16.62 4.64 -4.71
C GLY A 419 16.31 5.98 -4.05
N TYR A 420 15.91 6.02 -2.79
CA TYR A 420 15.50 7.25 -2.09
C TYR A 420 16.56 8.34 -2.18
N PHE A 421 16.13 9.56 -2.53
CA PHE A 421 16.98 10.73 -2.68
C PHE A 421 18.11 10.56 -3.72
N SER A 422 17.96 9.66 -4.69
CA SER A 422 18.86 9.60 -5.84
C SER A 422 18.69 10.82 -6.75
N ASP A 423 17.50 11.42 -6.75
CA ASP A 423 17.25 12.73 -7.31
C ASP A 423 17.18 13.76 -6.15
N PRO A 424 18.04 14.81 -6.17
CA PRO A 424 18.11 15.78 -5.08
C PRO A 424 16.83 16.59 -4.88
N ARG A 425 15.98 16.71 -5.91
CA ARG A 425 14.69 17.42 -5.80
C ARG A 425 13.79 16.81 -4.71
N ASP A 426 13.86 15.51 -4.49
CA ASP A 426 13.06 14.84 -3.49
C ASP A 426 13.38 15.30 -2.06
N MET A 427 14.67 15.55 -1.78
CA MET A 427 15.10 16.09 -0.50
C MET A 427 14.59 17.53 -0.30
N GLU A 428 14.63 18.35 -1.35
CA GLU A 428 14.16 19.74 -1.28
C GLU A 428 12.65 19.82 -1.01
N VAL A 429 11.85 19.01 -1.69
CA VAL A 429 10.40 18.93 -1.44
C VAL A 429 10.13 18.49 0.00
N LEU A 430 10.80 17.43 0.47
CA LEU A 430 10.55 16.91 1.81
C LEU A 430 11.00 17.91 2.90
N LYS A 431 12.12 18.63 2.74
CA LYS A 431 12.54 19.68 3.66
C LYS A 431 11.50 20.81 3.75
N LYS A 432 11.00 21.29 2.59
CA LYS A 432 9.94 22.31 2.55
C LYS A 432 8.68 21.84 3.26
N ALA A 433 8.25 20.60 2.99
CA ALA A 433 7.08 20.01 3.62
C ALA A 433 7.22 19.90 5.15
N VAL A 434 8.38 19.44 5.64
CA VAL A 434 8.66 19.34 7.08
C VAL A 434 8.64 20.72 7.75
N LYS A 435 9.28 21.72 7.15
CA LYS A 435 9.29 23.09 7.68
C LYS A 435 7.87 23.66 7.79
N ARG A 436 7.05 23.47 6.74
CA ARG A 436 5.67 23.96 6.73
C ARG A 436 4.85 23.30 7.85
N MET A 437 5.04 22.02 8.07
CA MET A 437 4.37 21.32 9.18
C MET A 437 4.89 21.76 10.55
N ARG A 438 6.19 22.04 10.70
CA ARG A 438 6.72 22.60 11.95
C ARG A 438 6.14 23.98 12.25
N ASN A 439 5.94 24.84 11.24
CA ASN A 439 5.28 26.14 11.42
C ASN A 439 3.81 25.94 11.85
N MET A 440 3.09 25.02 11.22
CA MET A 440 1.73 24.68 11.62
C MET A 440 1.64 24.22 13.09
N MET A 441 2.66 23.49 13.59
CA MET A 441 2.71 23.08 15.01
C MET A 441 2.93 24.24 15.99
N GLN A 442 3.30 25.44 15.51
CA GLN A 442 3.38 26.65 16.34
C GLN A 442 2.04 27.37 16.50
N GLN A 443 1.01 26.99 15.72
CA GLN A 443 -0.31 27.63 15.83
C GLN A 443 -0.92 27.39 17.21
N PRO A 444 -1.56 28.40 17.82
CA PRO A 444 -2.05 28.34 19.21
C PRO A 444 -3.00 27.16 19.48
N ALA A 445 -3.79 26.77 18.49
CA ALA A 445 -4.76 25.67 18.61
C ALA A 445 -4.10 24.34 19.02
N ILE A 446 -2.93 24.00 18.47
CA ILE A 446 -2.22 22.76 18.73
C ILE A 446 -1.03 22.97 19.69
N ASN A 447 -0.34 24.12 19.62
CA ASN A 447 0.86 24.40 20.42
C ASN A 447 0.58 24.33 21.93
N LYS A 448 -0.59 24.73 22.39
CA LYS A 448 -1.02 24.61 23.81
C LYS A 448 -0.92 23.18 24.36
N TYR A 449 -0.98 22.17 23.48
CA TYR A 449 -0.85 20.76 23.86
C TYR A 449 0.57 20.22 23.70
N ILE A 450 1.48 20.95 23.04
CA ILE A 450 2.87 20.52 22.82
C ILE A 450 3.73 20.93 24.02
N SER A 451 4.32 19.94 24.68
CA SER A 451 5.33 20.16 25.70
C SER A 451 6.70 20.39 25.08
N ARG A 452 7.07 19.55 24.11
CA ARG A 452 8.30 19.67 23.32
C ARG A 452 8.26 18.80 22.06
N GLU A 453 9.02 19.22 21.06
CA GLU A 453 9.38 18.38 19.91
C GLU A 453 10.49 17.41 20.33
N ILE A 454 10.35 16.10 20.04
CA ILE A 454 11.34 15.06 20.36
C ILE A 454 12.08 14.54 19.14
N ILE A 455 11.44 14.63 17.96
CA ILE A 455 12.04 14.33 16.65
C ILE A 455 11.58 15.42 15.68
N PRO A 456 12.51 16.16 15.07
CA PRO A 456 13.98 16.17 15.24
C PRO A 456 14.46 16.75 16.56
N GLY A 457 13.65 17.52 17.28
CA GLY A 457 14.01 18.26 18.46
C GLY A 457 14.51 19.68 18.12
N ASN A 458 14.64 20.51 19.16
CA ASN A 458 14.91 21.95 19.02
C ASN A 458 16.34 22.30 18.53
N THR A 459 17.21 21.30 18.41
CA THR A 459 18.60 21.50 17.94
C THR A 459 18.71 21.49 16.42
N VAL A 460 17.70 21.02 15.71
CA VAL A 460 17.67 21.01 14.24
C VAL A 460 17.02 22.30 13.76
N ILE A 461 17.85 23.27 13.38
CA ILE A 461 17.44 24.66 13.08
C ILE A 461 17.58 24.97 11.60
N ASP A 462 18.69 24.59 10.97
CA ASP A 462 18.98 24.92 9.58
C ASP A 462 18.68 23.78 8.58
N ASP A 463 18.81 24.08 7.30
CA ASP A 463 18.52 23.14 6.19
C ASP A 463 19.49 21.98 6.13
N SER A 464 20.75 22.19 6.49
CA SER A 464 21.78 21.16 6.50
C SER A 464 21.55 20.16 7.62
N GLU A 465 21.22 20.65 8.81
CA GLU A 465 20.86 19.84 9.97
C GLU A 465 19.59 19.03 9.70
N LEU A 466 18.57 19.66 9.11
CA LEU A 466 17.33 18.97 8.73
C LEU A 466 17.57 17.88 7.69
N GLU A 467 18.40 18.14 6.68
CA GLU A 467 18.77 17.14 5.67
C GLU A 467 19.50 15.95 6.31
N GLN A 468 20.47 16.20 7.19
CA GLN A 468 21.18 15.14 7.91
C GLN A 468 20.21 14.31 8.77
N GLU A 469 19.28 14.97 9.43
CA GLU A 469 18.26 14.33 10.26
C GLU A 469 17.29 13.48 9.41
N ILE A 470 16.87 13.98 8.24
CA ILE A 470 16.05 13.21 7.29
C ILE A 470 16.83 11.98 6.79
N ARG A 471 18.10 12.12 6.44
CA ARG A 471 18.95 10.98 6.02
C ARG A 471 19.10 9.94 7.13
N LYS A 472 19.19 10.39 8.37
CA LYS A 472 19.34 9.54 9.56
C LYS A 472 18.04 8.84 9.96
N ASN A 473 16.89 9.53 9.94
CA ASN A 473 15.62 9.08 10.50
C ASN A 473 14.48 8.92 9.48
N GLY A 474 14.71 9.30 8.22
CA GLY A 474 13.75 9.05 7.14
C GLY A 474 13.39 7.57 7.02
N ALA A 475 12.18 7.29 6.59
CA ALA A 475 11.61 5.95 6.50
C ALA A 475 10.76 5.78 5.24
N THR A 476 10.20 4.61 5.05
CA THR A 476 9.24 4.32 3.99
C THR A 476 7.81 4.57 4.47
N ALA A 477 6.94 5.03 3.56
CA ALA A 477 5.49 5.08 3.78
C ALA A 477 4.78 3.77 3.36
N TYR A 478 5.55 2.77 2.88
CA TYR A 478 5.06 1.45 2.46
C TYR A 478 4.14 1.45 1.23
N HIS A 479 4.37 2.39 0.31
CA HIS A 479 3.61 2.57 -0.92
C HIS A 479 4.41 2.12 -2.16
N GLN A 480 5.09 0.98 -2.07
CA GLN A 480 5.91 0.45 -3.16
C GLN A 480 5.08 0.10 -4.39
N CYS A 481 5.53 0.57 -5.57
CA CYS A 481 4.86 0.38 -6.85
C CYS A 481 5.84 0.44 -8.04
N GLY A 482 5.35 0.27 -9.26
CA GLY A 482 6.05 0.63 -10.50
C GLY A 482 7.10 -0.37 -10.99
N SER A 483 7.35 -1.47 -10.30
CA SER A 483 8.41 -2.43 -10.65
C SER A 483 8.10 -3.32 -11.89
N CYS A 484 6.87 -3.29 -12.38
CA CYS A 484 6.41 -3.92 -13.63
C CYS A 484 5.55 -2.92 -14.40
N ALA A 485 6.01 -1.67 -14.57
CA ALA A 485 5.21 -0.56 -15.06
C ALA A 485 4.56 -0.85 -16.42
N MET A 486 3.27 -0.49 -16.54
CA MET A 486 2.56 -0.43 -17.81
C MET A 486 2.98 0.80 -18.62
N GLY A 487 2.76 0.77 -19.92
CA GLY A 487 3.03 1.93 -20.79
C GLY A 487 2.80 1.65 -22.27
N GLY A 488 2.65 2.73 -23.03
CA GLY A 488 2.49 2.66 -24.49
C GLY A 488 3.76 2.26 -25.24
N ASN A 489 4.93 2.44 -24.64
CA ASN A 489 6.21 2.14 -25.28
C ASN A 489 6.47 0.62 -25.33
N GLN A 490 7.16 0.17 -26.40
CA GLN A 490 7.53 -1.25 -26.57
C GLN A 490 8.46 -1.77 -25.44
N ASP A 491 9.23 -0.88 -24.81
CA ASP A 491 10.12 -1.23 -23.69
C ASP A 491 9.40 -1.36 -22.34
N SER A 492 8.13 -0.97 -22.25
CA SER A 492 7.35 -1.16 -21.02
C SER A 492 7.18 -2.64 -20.73
N VAL A 493 7.18 -3.02 -19.46
CA VAL A 493 6.99 -4.42 -19.05
C VAL A 493 5.62 -4.93 -19.51
N LEU A 494 4.61 -4.06 -19.37
CA LEU A 494 3.22 -4.35 -19.70
C LEU A 494 2.70 -3.35 -20.76
N ASP A 495 1.73 -3.80 -21.53
CA ASP A 495 0.88 -2.90 -22.30
C ASP A 495 -0.19 -2.25 -21.40
N PRO A 496 -0.97 -1.27 -21.92
CA PRO A 496 -2.04 -0.64 -21.15
C PRO A 496 -3.16 -1.59 -20.70
N GLU A 497 -3.29 -2.76 -21.33
CA GLU A 497 -4.22 -3.81 -20.91
C GLU A 497 -3.61 -4.77 -19.88
N LEU A 498 -2.45 -4.41 -19.30
CA LEU A 498 -1.71 -5.16 -18.27
C LEU A 498 -1.16 -6.52 -18.74
N ARG A 499 -1.09 -6.81 -20.04
CA ARG A 499 -0.51 -8.03 -20.59
C ARG A 499 1.03 -7.91 -20.57
N VAL A 500 1.70 -8.98 -20.18
CA VAL A 500 3.17 -9.05 -20.24
C VAL A 500 3.60 -9.11 -21.70
N ARG A 501 4.40 -8.14 -22.14
CA ARG A 501 4.86 -8.07 -23.52
C ARG A 501 5.72 -9.29 -23.85
N GLY A 502 5.44 -9.91 -24.99
CA GLY A 502 6.15 -11.08 -25.50
C GLY A 502 5.68 -12.42 -24.92
N VAL A 503 4.68 -12.44 -24.04
CA VAL A 503 4.09 -13.68 -23.52
C VAL A 503 2.57 -13.60 -23.58
N SER A 504 1.92 -14.54 -24.26
CA SER A 504 0.47 -14.67 -24.26
C SER A 504 -0.04 -15.39 -23.01
N GLY A 505 -1.28 -15.09 -22.60
CA GLY A 505 -1.92 -15.72 -21.45
C GLY A 505 -1.29 -15.32 -20.09
N LEU A 506 -0.58 -14.18 -20.01
CA LEU A 506 0.05 -13.70 -18.79
C LEU A 506 -0.21 -12.19 -18.61
N ARG A 507 -0.73 -11.83 -17.44
CA ARG A 507 -0.87 -10.43 -16.98
C ARG A 507 -0.20 -10.21 -15.62
N VAL A 508 0.11 -8.96 -15.35
CA VAL A 508 0.39 -8.49 -13.98
C VAL A 508 -0.67 -7.45 -13.61
N ALA A 509 -1.28 -7.60 -12.45
CA ALA A 509 -2.32 -6.67 -11.99
C ALA A 509 -2.22 -6.48 -10.47
N ASP A 510 -1.37 -5.53 -10.05
CA ASP A 510 -1.18 -5.06 -8.68
C ASP A 510 -0.46 -3.71 -8.71
N ALA A 511 -0.01 -3.20 -7.57
CA ALA A 511 0.70 -1.92 -7.52
C ALA A 511 1.99 -1.86 -8.37
N SER A 512 2.57 -3.01 -8.77
CA SER A 512 3.76 -3.02 -9.62
C SER A 512 3.53 -2.43 -11.01
N VAL A 513 2.28 -2.39 -11.48
CA VAL A 513 1.94 -1.91 -12.83
C VAL A 513 1.89 -0.40 -12.95
N ILE A 514 1.80 0.31 -11.82
CA ILE A 514 1.68 1.77 -11.75
C ILE A 514 2.87 2.44 -12.45
N PRO A 515 2.67 3.27 -13.49
CA PRO A 515 3.78 3.87 -14.24
C PRO A 515 4.42 5.05 -13.49
N ARG A 516 3.63 5.75 -12.68
CA ARG A 516 4.03 6.83 -11.79
C ARG A 516 3.18 6.77 -10.52
N ILE A 517 3.84 6.79 -9.36
CA ILE A 517 3.16 6.74 -8.08
C ILE A 517 2.22 7.94 -7.89
N PRO A 518 0.92 7.76 -7.60
CA PRO A 518 0.03 8.86 -7.34
C PRO A 518 0.24 9.42 -5.92
N ASN A 519 -0.10 10.68 -5.70
CA ASN A 519 -0.14 11.29 -4.37
C ASN A 519 -1.33 10.73 -3.56
N ALA A 520 -1.22 9.47 -3.17
CA ALA A 520 -2.26 8.72 -2.44
C ALA A 520 -1.66 7.52 -1.70
N ALA A 521 -2.38 7.04 -0.69
CA ALA A 521 -2.17 5.69 -0.17
C ALA A 521 -2.63 4.66 -1.22
N LEU A 522 -1.80 3.64 -1.51
CA LEU A 522 -2.01 2.77 -2.68
C LEU A 522 -3.09 1.68 -2.51
N HIS A 523 -3.85 1.68 -1.42
CA HIS A 523 -4.89 0.64 -1.22
C HIS A 523 -6.04 0.77 -2.22
N ALA A 524 -6.69 1.93 -2.28
CA ALA A 524 -7.79 2.17 -3.22
C ALA A 524 -7.32 2.09 -4.69
N PRO A 525 -6.18 2.69 -5.10
CA PRO A 525 -5.62 2.47 -6.43
C PRO A 525 -5.37 1.00 -6.79
N SER A 526 -4.90 0.17 -5.84
CA SER A 526 -4.70 -1.27 -6.10
C SER A 526 -6.00 -2.03 -6.27
N LEU A 527 -7.06 -1.67 -5.53
CA LEU A 527 -8.41 -2.23 -5.73
C LEU A 527 -8.96 -1.82 -7.11
N MET A 528 -8.77 -0.56 -7.49
CA MET A 528 -9.19 -0.02 -8.80
C MET A 528 -8.50 -0.77 -9.95
N ILE A 529 -7.20 -1.01 -9.85
CA ILE A 529 -6.45 -1.84 -10.82
C ILE A 529 -7.08 -3.23 -10.92
N GLY A 530 -7.50 -3.84 -9.81
CA GLY A 530 -8.16 -5.14 -9.79
C GLY A 530 -9.51 -5.13 -10.50
N GLU A 531 -10.36 -4.13 -10.26
CA GLU A 531 -11.66 -3.98 -10.92
C GLU A 531 -11.49 -3.77 -12.43
N LYS A 532 -10.59 -2.85 -12.82
CA LYS A 532 -10.32 -2.56 -14.23
C LYS A 532 -9.70 -3.75 -14.96
N ALA A 533 -8.70 -4.42 -14.37
CA ALA A 533 -8.13 -5.64 -14.93
C ALA A 533 -9.19 -6.72 -15.17
N SER A 534 -10.13 -6.87 -14.24
CA SER A 534 -11.23 -7.82 -14.38
C SER A 534 -12.18 -7.47 -15.54
N ALA A 535 -12.45 -6.17 -15.75
CA ALA A 535 -13.25 -5.71 -16.87
C ALA A 535 -12.55 -5.97 -18.21
N MET A 536 -11.26 -5.66 -18.31
CA MET A 536 -10.42 -5.96 -19.49
C MET A 536 -10.41 -7.46 -19.84
N ILE A 537 -10.24 -8.33 -18.83
CA ILE A 537 -10.23 -9.80 -19.04
C ILE A 537 -11.59 -10.30 -19.53
N LYS A 538 -12.68 -9.71 -19.04
CA LYS A 538 -14.06 -10.05 -19.48
C LYS A 538 -14.44 -9.44 -20.84
N GLY A 539 -13.63 -8.53 -21.40
CA GLY A 539 -13.97 -7.78 -22.61
C GLY A 539 -15.09 -6.74 -22.39
N CYS A 540 -15.21 -6.20 -21.19
CA CYS A 540 -16.24 -5.24 -20.76
C CYS A 540 -15.66 -3.87 -20.40
N ASP A 541 -14.44 -3.54 -20.84
CA ASP A 541 -13.75 -2.27 -20.54
C ASP A 541 -14.11 -1.20 -21.57
#